data_4d5e605b6455e00dd788c76aae1d46b7
#
_entry.id   4d5e605b6455e00dd788c76aae1d46b7
#
_cell.length_a   1.000
_cell.length_b   1.000
_cell.length_c   1.000
_cell.angle_alpha   90.00
_cell.angle_beta   90.00
_cell.angle_gamma   90.00
#
_symmetry.space_group_name_H-M   'P 1'
#
loop_
_entity.id
_entity.type
_entity.pdbx_description
1 polymer ?
#
loop_
_entity_poly.entity_id
_entity_poly.type
_entity_poly.pdbx_seq_one_letter_code
_entity_poly.pdbx_strand_id
1 'polypeptide(L)'
;MSGTITDKTLSILIDPSATESFISGAALKIIKVKAVKQDEFRFVEMALGAKQKVGGKVMGCVLKLGDFLMRANLYVMILGSYDVMIGMDWLESHEAILNCKTKWLILVDDEGHRRVIVGRNQ
;
A
#
# COMPACT_ATOMS: atom_id res chain seq x y z
N MET A 1 -3.28 -6.88 7.81
CA MET A 1 -1.80 -6.98 7.89
C MET A 1 -1.25 -5.69 8.48
N SER A 2 -0.15 -5.73 9.18
CA SER A 2 0.52 -4.53 9.68
C SER A 2 1.94 -4.43 9.14
N GLY A 3 2.42 -3.20 9.05
CA GLY A 3 3.78 -2.90 8.63
C GLY A 3 4.24 -1.59 9.26
N THR A 4 5.47 -1.18 9.00
CA THR A 4 6.01 0.06 9.55
C THR A 4 6.58 0.97 8.47
N ILE A 5 6.35 2.26 8.64
CA ILE A 5 7.03 3.32 7.89
C ILE A 5 7.64 4.24 8.94
N THR A 6 8.92 4.54 8.85
CA THR A 6 9.66 5.35 9.83
C THR A 6 9.41 4.93 11.28
N ASP A 7 9.43 3.61 11.53
CA ASP A 7 9.19 2.98 12.84
C ASP A 7 7.77 3.16 13.40
N LYS A 8 6.84 3.70 12.62
CA LYS A 8 5.43 3.80 13.00
C LYS A 8 4.65 2.63 12.42
N THR A 9 3.88 1.95 13.27
CA THR A 9 3.06 0.81 12.86
C THR A 9 1.80 1.30 12.15
N LEU A 10 1.53 0.75 10.98
CA LEU A 10 0.38 1.09 10.15
C LEU A 10 -0.40 -0.17 9.79
N SER A 11 -1.71 -0.02 9.59
CA SER A 11 -2.56 -1.08 9.07
C SER A 11 -2.51 -1.07 7.55
N ILE A 12 -2.34 -2.25 6.97
CA ILE A 12 -2.15 -2.40 5.53
C ILE A 12 -3.18 -3.37 4.97
N LEU A 13 -3.87 -2.94 3.93
CA LEU A 13 -4.77 -3.78 3.15
C LEU A 13 -4.09 -4.17 1.85
N ILE A 14 -4.00 -5.46 1.58
CA ILE A 14 -3.59 -5.97 0.26
C ILE A 14 -4.86 -6.14 -0.56
N ASP A 15 -5.01 -5.35 -1.61
CA ASP A 15 -6.22 -5.32 -2.43
C ASP A 15 -5.92 -5.52 -3.92
N PRO A 16 -6.03 -6.78 -4.42
CA PRO A 16 -5.80 -7.05 -5.84
C PRO A 16 -6.84 -6.41 -6.77
N SER A 17 -7.97 -5.94 -6.24
CA SER A 17 -8.96 -5.23 -7.04
C SER A 17 -8.59 -3.77 -7.29
N ALA A 18 -7.68 -3.21 -6.53
CA ALA A 18 -7.16 -1.87 -6.74
C ALA A 18 -6.04 -1.88 -7.76
N THR A 19 -6.08 -0.99 -8.74
CA THR A 19 -5.03 -0.88 -9.77
C THR A 19 -3.78 -0.20 -9.26
N GLU A 20 -3.90 0.62 -8.23
CA GLU A 20 -2.82 1.42 -7.68
C GLU A 20 -2.76 1.30 -6.17
N SER A 21 -1.68 1.79 -5.57
CA SER A 21 -1.46 1.76 -4.12
C SER A 21 -1.65 3.14 -3.51
N PHE A 22 -2.16 3.18 -2.27
CA PHE A 22 -2.60 4.41 -1.63
C PHE A 22 -2.16 4.48 -0.17
N ILE A 23 -2.07 5.71 0.34
CA ILE A 23 -1.86 6.00 1.77
C ILE A 23 -2.87 7.04 2.23
N SER A 24 -3.37 6.89 3.44
CA SER A 24 -4.31 7.88 3.99
C SER A 24 -3.59 9.17 4.41
N GLY A 25 -4.30 10.29 4.33
CA GLY A 25 -3.77 11.57 4.80
C GLY A 25 -3.46 11.55 6.30
N ALA A 26 -4.23 10.81 7.09
CA ALA A 26 -3.99 10.65 8.52
C ALA A 26 -2.66 9.91 8.78
N ALA A 27 -2.38 8.85 8.01
CA ALA A 27 -1.12 8.11 8.12
C ALA A 27 0.08 8.99 7.77
N LEU A 28 -0.03 9.86 6.76
CA LEU A 28 1.03 10.79 6.40
C LEU A 28 1.42 11.71 7.55
N LYS A 29 0.45 12.17 8.33
CA LYS A 29 0.71 13.01 9.49
C LYS A 29 1.46 12.26 10.58
N ILE A 30 1.14 10.99 10.77
CA ILE A 30 1.79 10.13 11.77
C ILE A 30 3.25 9.88 11.40
N ILE A 31 3.53 9.56 10.14
CA ILE A 31 4.88 9.23 9.68
C ILE A 31 5.72 10.46 9.32
N LYS A 32 5.11 11.63 9.28
CA LYS A 32 5.75 12.93 9.00
C LYS A 32 6.46 12.97 7.63
N VAL A 33 5.89 12.31 6.65
CA VAL A 33 6.36 12.35 5.26
C VAL A 33 5.49 13.31 4.48
N LYS A 34 6.10 14.13 3.64
CA LYS A 34 5.37 15.07 2.79
C LYS A 34 5.03 14.44 1.45
N ALA A 35 3.78 14.59 1.03
CA ALA A 35 3.36 14.22 -0.30
C ALA A 35 3.72 15.35 -1.28
N VAL A 36 4.07 14.95 -2.50
CA VAL A 36 4.23 15.87 -3.61
C VAL A 36 2.85 16.12 -4.21
N LYS A 37 2.45 17.38 -4.33
CA LYS A 37 1.21 17.73 -5.00
C LYS A 37 1.33 17.43 -6.48
N GLN A 38 0.27 16.84 -7.03
CA GLN A 38 0.17 16.68 -8.47
C GLN A 38 -0.45 17.95 -9.07
N ASP A 39 0.05 18.36 -10.24
CA ASP A 39 -0.47 19.53 -10.94
C ASP A 39 -1.91 19.34 -11.39
N GLU A 40 -2.28 18.10 -11.69
CA GLU A 40 -3.65 17.74 -12.07
C GLU A 40 -4.24 16.80 -11.03
N PHE A 41 -5.47 17.09 -10.63
CA PHE A 41 -6.24 16.19 -9.79
C PHE A 41 -6.88 15.12 -10.66
N ARG A 42 -6.92 13.92 -10.15
CA ARG A 42 -7.68 12.85 -10.77
C ARG A 42 -8.64 12.23 -9.76
N PHE A 43 -9.64 11.56 -10.27
CA PHE A 43 -10.60 10.84 -9.47
C PHE A 43 -10.37 9.34 -9.60
N VAL A 44 -10.46 8.63 -8.48
CA VAL A 44 -10.41 7.18 -8.45
C VAL A 44 -11.81 6.68 -8.12
N GLU A 45 -12.32 5.75 -8.94
CA GLU A 45 -13.58 5.11 -8.67
C GLU A 45 -13.42 4.06 -7.58
N MET A 46 -14.21 4.22 -6.53
CA MET A 46 -14.22 3.31 -5.41
C MET A 46 -15.28 2.23 -5.62
N ALA A 47 -15.27 1.21 -4.76
CA ALA A 47 -16.35 0.25 -4.69
C ALA A 47 -17.69 1.01 -4.53
N LEU A 48 -18.76 0.52 -5.16
CA LEU A 48 -20.09 1.15 -5.18
C LEU A 48 -20.18 2.41 -6.06
N GLY A 49 -19.20 2.66 -6.91
CA GLY A 49 -19.24 3.73 -7.90
C GLY A 49 -18.92 5.13 -7.40
N ALA A 50 -18.65 5.31 -6.11
CA ALA A 50 -18.22 6.59 -5.58
C ALA A 50 -16.83 6.95 -6.12
N LYS A 51 -16.63 8.23 -6.42
CA LYS A 51 -15.34 8.75 -6.89
C LYS A 51 -14.67 9.55 -5.79
N GLN A 52 -13.38 9.36 -5.64
CA GLN A 52 -12.58 10.10 -4.67
C GLN A 52 -11.45 10.83 -5.36
N LYS A 53 -11.20 12.06 -4.91
CA LYS A 53 -10.14 12.91 -5.45
C LYS A 53 -8.78 12.50 -4.88
N VAL A 54 -7.81 12.33 -5.77
CA VAL A 54 -6.41 12.07 -5.43
C VAL A 54 -5.61 13.33 -5.73
N GLY A 55 -5.03 13.94 -4.69
CA GLY A 55 -4.34 15.23 -4.82
C GLY A 55 -2.86 15.21 -4.46
N GLY A 56 -2.31 14.06 -4.10
CA GLY A 56 -0.92 13.96 -3.72
C GLY A 56 -0.35 12.58 -3.95
N LYS A 57 0.97 12.49 -3.90
CA LYS A 57 1.72 11.25 -4.16
C LYS A 57 2.98 11.22 -3.31
N VAL A 58 3.27 10.07 -2.74
CA VAL A 58 4.54 9.79 -2.06
C VAL A 58 5.32 8.80 -2.92
N MET A 59 6.48 9.23 -3.41
CA MET A 59 7.34 8.41 -4.27
C MET A 59 8.35 7.64 -3.45
N GLY A 60 8.56 6.37 -3.79
CA GLY A 60 9.59 5.55 -3.19
C GLY A 60 9.49 5.41 -1.68
N CYS A 61 8.26 5.34 -1.15
CA CYS A 61 8.04 5.17 0.27
C CYS A 61 8.54 3.80 0.73
N VAL A 62 9.40 3.78 1.73
CA VAL A 62 9.94 2.54 2.27
C VAL A 62 9.01 2.00 3.35
N LEU A 63 8.48 0.83 3.11
CA LEU A 63 7.54 0.15 3.98
C LEU A 63 8.12 -1.20 4.40
N LYS A 64 8.13 -1.48 5.70
CA LYS A 64 8.61 -2.76 6.21
C LYS A 64 7.44 -3.66 6.57
N LEU A 65 7.41 -4.85 5.97
CA LEU A 65 6.44 -5.91 6.25
C LEU A 65 7.19 -7.12 6.81
N GLY A 66 7.09 -7.35 8.14
CA GLY A 66 7.93 -8.35 8.77
C GLY A 66 9.41 -7.99 8.58
N ASP A 67 10.18 -8.89 8.00
CA ASP A 67 11.60 -8.65 7.69
C ASP A 67 11.82 -8.12 6.27
N PHE A 68 10.77 -7.95 5.53
CA PHE A 68 10.83 -7.52 4.13
C PHE A 68 10.67 -6.01 3.99
N LEU A 69 11.67 -5.38 3.36
CA LEU A 69 11.60 -3.96 3.01
C LEU A 69 11.14 -3.83 1.56
N MET A 70 10.10 -3.05 1.35
CA MET A 70 9.59 -2.74 0.03
C MET A 70 9.56 -1.23 -0.22
N ARG A 71 9.63 -0.86 -1.47
CA ARG A 71 9.41 0.53 -1.90
C ARG A 71 8.12 0.59 -2.70
N ALA A 72 7.29 1.56 -2.40
CA ALA A 72 6.02 1.75 -3.09
C ALA A 72 5.78 3.21 -3.39
N ASN A 73 5.15 3.47 -4.51
CA ASN A 73 4.61 4.78 -4.84
C ASN A 73 3.16 4.80 -4.38
N LEU A 74 2.85 5.70 -3.46
CA LEU A 74 1.55 5.74 -2.80
C LEU A 74 0.84 7.04 -3.14
N TYR A 75 -0.39 6.95 -3.63
CA TYR A 75 -1.25 8.09 -3.82
C TYR A 75 -2.01 8.40 -2.54
N VAL A 76 -2.24 9.68 -2.27
CA VAL A 76 -2.90 10.12 -1.03
C VAL A 76 -4.40 10.12 -1.22
N MET A 77 -5.10 9.41 -0.35
CA MET A 77 -6.54 9.24 -0.45
C MET A 77 -7.13 8.87 0.91
N ILE A 78 -8.42 9.04 1.11
CA ILE A 78 -9.10 8.56 2.31
C ILE A 78 -9.34 7.06 2.19
N LEU A 79 -8.84 6.27 3.13
CA LEU A 79 -8.88 4.80 3.08
C LEU A 79 -9.76 4.15 4.16
N GLY A 80 -10.63 4.91 4.80
CA GLY A 80 -11.47 4.38 5.87
C GLY A 80 -10.62 3.89 7.05
N SER A 81 -10.69 2.60 7.38
CA SER A 81 -10.02 2.03 8.53
C SER A 81 -8.58 1.58 8.29
N TYR A 82 -8.09 1.67 7.05
CA TYR A 82 -6.72 1.29 6.73
C TYR A 82 -5.84 2.51 6.51
N ASP A 83 -4.55 2.36 6.84
CA ASP A 83 -3.56 3.40 6.63
C ASP A 83 -2.94 3.34 5.24
N VAL A 84 -2.70 2.13 4.74
CA VAL A 84 -2.09 1.88 3.43
C VAL A 84 -2.88 0.80 2.70
N MET A 85 -3.06 1.00 1.40
CA MET A 85 -3.63 -0.02 0.51
C MET A 85 -2.62 -0.34 -0.58
N ILE A 86 -2.26 -1.61 -0.70
CA ILE A 86 -1.34 -2.09 -1.73
C ILE A 86 -2.15 -2.71 -2.85
N GLY A 87 -2.06 -2.14 -4.04
CA GLY A 87 -2.79 -2.58 -5.22
C GLY A 87 -1.94 -3.30 -6.25
N MET A 88 -2.52 -3.51 -7.42
CA MET A 88 -1.90 -4.31 -8.48
C MET A 88 -0.62 -3.72 -9.04
N ASP A 89 -0.43 -2.42 -9.00
CA ASP A 89 0.80 -1.79 -9.47
C ASP A 89 2.04 -2.36 -8.77
N TRP A 90 1.95 -2.54 -7.46
CA TRP A 90 3.05 -3.14 -6.68
C TRP A 90 3.03 -4.66 -6.73
N LEU A 91 1.84 -5.28 -6.58
CA LEU A 91 1.70 -6.73 -6.54
C LEU A 91 2.17 -7.38 -7.84
N GLU A 92 1.82 -6.79 -8.98
CA GLU A 92 2.23 -7.29 -10.30
C GLU A 92 3.73 -7.20 -10.49
N SER A 93 4.35 -6.08 -10.09
CA SER A 93 5.79 -5.88 -10.26
C SER A 93 6.63 -6.83 -9.39
N HIS A 94 6.05 -7.39 -8.34
CA HIS A 94 6.73 -8.33 -7.44
C HIS A 94 6.22 -9.78 -7.59
N GLU A 95 5.48 -10.05 -8.67
CA GLU A 95 4.95 -11.39 -8.99
C GLU A 95 4.24 -12.02 -7.79
N ALA A 96 3.40 -11.22 -7.12
CA ALA A 96 2.78 -11.62 -5.86
C ALA A 96 1.74 -12.72 -6.05
N ILE A 97 1.73 -13.67 -5.14
CA ILE A 97 0.72 -14.71 -5.03
C ILE A 97 0.06 -14.58 -3.65
N LEU A 98 -1.24 -14.35 -3.64
CA LEU A 98 -2.01 -14.23 -2.42
C LEU A 98 -2.74 -15.55 -2.13
N ASN A 99 -2.40 -16.18 -1.01
CA ASN A 99 -3.14 -17.35 -0.54
C ASN A 99 -4.15 -16.90 0.52
N CYS A 100 -5.40 -16.84 0.12
CA CYS A 100 -6.47 -16.31 0.99
C CYS A 100 -6.81 -17.24 2.15
N LYS A 101 -6.56 -18.53 2.02
CA LYS A 101 -6.83 -19.51 3.08
C LYS A 101 -5.80 -19.41 4.20
N THR A 102 -4.52 -19.37 3.86
CA THR A 102 -3.41 -19.30 4.81
C THR A 102 -3.05 -17.87 5.22
N LYS A 103 -3.58 -16.89 4.52
CA LYS A 103 -3.23 -15.46 4.69
C LYS A 103 -1.76 -15.17 4.39
N TRP A 104 -1.18 -15.93 3.47
CA TRP A 104 0.20 -15.73 3.04
C TRP A 104 0.24 -14.90 1.77
N LEU A 105 1.18 -13.96 1.74
CA LEU A 105 1.57 -13.23 0.55
C LEU A 105 2.96 -13.71 0.14
N ILE A 106 3.06 -14.33 -1.02
CA ILE A 106 4.31 -14.80 -1.58
C ILE A 106 4.70 -13.82 -2.68
N LEU A 107 5.94 -13.34 -2.65
CA LEU A 107 6.41 -12.36 -3.62
C LEU A 107 7.89 -12.58 -3.96
N VAL A 108 8.34 -11.92 -5.02
CA VAL A 108 9.74 -11.92 -5.43
C VAL A 108 10.31 -10.53 -5.15
N ASP A 109 11.39 -10.47 -4.39
CA ASP A 109 12.05 -9.20 -4.06
C ASP A 109 12.88 -8.69 -5.25
N ASP A 110 13.49 -7.50 -5.09
CA ASP A 110 14.27 -6.86 -6.15
C ASP A 110 15.52 -7.66 -6.54
N GLU A 111 15.96 -8.58 -5.69
CA GLU A 111 17.10 -9.46 -5.95
C GLU A 111 16.68 -10.79 -6.57
N GLY A 112 15.39 -11.00 -6.81
CA GLY A 112 14.86 -12.23 -7.37
C GLY A 112 14.61 -13.34 -6.36
N HIS A 113 14.69 -13.04 -5.06
CA HIS A 113 14.44 -14.01 -4.01
C HIS A 113 12.95 -14.06 -3.66
N ARG A 114 12.47 -15.29 -3.45
CA ARG A 114 11.10 -15.50 -3.01
C ARG A 114 10.97 -15.20 -1.52
N ARG A 115 9.98 -14.39 -1.16
CA ARG A 115 9.67 -14.02 0.22
C ARG A 115 8.24 -14.40 0.57
N VAL A 116 8.03 -14.84 1.78
CA VAL A 116 6.70 -15.18 2.30
C VAL A 116 6.38 -14.25 3.47
N ILE A 117 5.25 -13.57 3.38
CA ILE A 117 4.76 -12.70 4.43
C ILE A 117 3.45 -13.30 4.94
N VAL A 118 3.36 -13.51 6.24
CA VAL A 118 2.16 -14.06 6.87
C VAL A 118 1.29 -12.91 7.35
N GLY A 119 0.09 -12.81 6.77
CA GLY A 119 -0.92 -11.87 7.22
C GLY A 119 -1.59 -12.40 8.48
N ARG A 120 -1.97 -11.49 9.38
CA ARG A 120 -2.76 -11.82 10.56
C ARG A 120 -4.11 -11.14 10.46
N ASN A 121 -5.14 -11.85 10.88
CA ASN A 121 -6.46 -11.25 11.03
C ASN A 121 -6.41 -10.22 12.17
N GLN A 122 -6.90 -9.06 11.86
CA GLN A 122 -7.04 -8.00 12.84
C GLN A 122 -8.51 -7.73 13.14
#